data_8a351786d6a9418ea8abd8ecb2f221e8
#
_entry.id   8a351786d6a9418ea8abd8ecb2f221e8
#
_cell.length_a   1.000
_cell.length_b   1.000
_cell.length_c   1.000
_cell.angle_alpha   90.00
_cell.angle_beta   90.00
_cell.angle_gamma   90.00
#
_symmetry.space_group_name_H-M   'P 1'
#
loop_
_entity.id
_entity.type
_entity.pdbx_description
1 polymer ?
#
loop_
_entity_poly.entity_id
_entity_poly.type
_entity_poly.pdbx_seq_one_letter_code
_entity_poly.pdbx_strand_id
1 'polypeptide(L)'
;MDVVGGQLGQHQQLLPEDGSHLQSGGLQLGFVAGVILRERLPAFERMLWRACRGNVFLRQAEIEDPLEDPLLGGDEVYKSVFVIFFQGEQLKSRVKKICEGFRATLYPCPDQAADRREMAVGVMQRLEDLNTVLGQTNDHRHRVLVAAAKNIKVWFIKVRKIKAIYHTLNYFNLDVTQKCLIAECWIPIVDIESIQLALRRGTEKSGSTVAPILNQMATKESPPTFFRTNKFTSAFQELIDAYGVAAYREANPAVFTIITFPFLFAVMFGDAGHGLVVLAFGLWMCIKEKQLEARKIDSEIWKIFFAGRYLISLMAMFSIYTGLIYNDVFSKSVNVFGSSWHTHQSDKDILDRKNDMIDPALKQAWYGTPYPFGIDPVWQIAENKIVFLNGFKMKISIILGVLHMIFGVCISFWNHKYFQKPLNIVTEFIPQLLFLCCLFGYLALLMFMKWTKYYANKIEDEFALSERCAPSILITFINMFLFRGNKAEAGCEAYIYGGEREIQSILVIVALICVPWMLFAKPLMLKKAHNQKTAAGAQLHVNGGVGADGTTVPHGEEPFDLTEVLILQGIHTIEYALGSVSHTASYLRLWALSLAHAQLSEVLWNMVMRIGLSLDTW
;
A
#
# COMPACT_ATOMS: atom_id res chain seq x y z
N MET A 1 -25.58 -42.01 -8.26
CA MET A 1 -24.67 -43.11 -8.60
C MET A 1 -25.42 -44.33 -9.13
N ASP A 2 -26.55 -44.12 -9.79
CA ASP A 2 -27.44 -45.21 -10.28
C ASP A 2 -27.82 -45.07 -11.74
N VAL A 3 -26.90 -44.59 -12.61
CA VAL A 3 -27.19 -44.42 -14.05
C VAL A 3 -26.20 -45.13 -14.97
N VAL A 4 -25.11 -45.70 -14.45
CA VAL A 4 -24.09 -46.38 -15.31
C VAL A 4 -24.33 -47.88 -15.51
N GLY A 5 -25.34 -48.49 -14.86
CA GLY A 5 -25.63 -49.90 -14.98
C GLY A 5 -26.54 -50.31 -16.14
N GLY A 6 -27.13 -49.38 -16.88
CA GLY A 6 -28.24 -49.66 -17.78
C GLY A 6 -27.94 -49.73 -19.28
N GLN A 7 -26.79 -49.29 -19.77
CA GLN A 7 -26.56 -49.17 -21.22
C GLN A 7 -25.51 -50.11 -21.84
N LEU A 8 -24.78 -50.87 -21.06
CA LEU A 8 -23.84 -51.88 -21.59
C LEU A 8 -24.52 -53.17 -22.05
N GLY A 9 -25.82 -53.31 -21.83
CA GLY A 9 -26.58 -54.53 -22.17
C GLY A 9 -27.23 -54.57 -23.58
N GLN A 10 -27.24 -53.48 -24.34
CA GLN A 10 -27.98 -53.43 -25.62
C GLN A 10 -27.15 -53.48 -26.92
N HIS A 11 -25.81 -53.47 -26.82
CA HIS A 11 -24.97 -53.64 -28.02
C HIS A 11 -24.42 -55.07 -28.20
N GLN A 12 -25.00 -56.05 -27.52
CA GLN A 12 -24.59 -57.47 -27.61
C GLN A 12 -25.28 -58.28 -28.68
N GLN A 13 -26.04 -57.68 -29.57
CA GLN A 13 -26.82 -58.39 -30.63
C GLN A 13 -26.47 -57.98 -32.06
N LEU A 14 -25.20 -58.00 -32.46
CA LEU A 14 -24.84 -57.98 -33.90
C LEU A 14 -23.51 -58.70 -34.15
N LEU A 15 -23.43 -60.00 -33.80
CA LEU A 15 -22.48 -60.93 -34.40
C LEU A 15 -23.24 -62.23 -34.66
N PRO A 16 -23.45 -62.68 -35.91
CA PRO A 16 -24.06 -63.93 -36.18
C PRO A 16 -23.13 -65.07 -35.76
N GLU A 17 -23.69 -66.00 -34.96
CA GLU A 17 -23.17 -67.36 -34.81
C GLU A 17 -23.34 -68.06 -36.15
N ASP A 18 -22.23 -68.23 -36.88
CA ASP A 18 -22.12 -69.34 -37.80
C ASP A 18 -20.73 -69.97 -37.69
N GLY A 19 -20.71 -71.02 -36.92
CA GLY A 19 -19.65 -71.98 -36.93
C GLY A 19 -19.79 -72.91 -38.11
N SER A 20 -18.88 -72.85 -39.06
CA SER A 20 -18.55 -73.96 -39.88
C SER A 20 -17.10 -73.88 -40.38
N HIS A 21 -16.40 -74.94 -40.06
CA HIS A 21 -15.12 -75.36 -40.59
C HIS A 21 -14.82 -74.89 -41.99
N LEU A 22 -13.71 -74.15 -42.12
CA LEU A 22 -12.93 -74.10 -43.34
C LEU A 22 -11.44 -74.05 -42.94
N GLN A 23 -10.86 -75.26 -42.81
CA GLN A 23 -9.42 -75.47 -42.94
C GLN A 23 -9.05 -75.15 -44.40
N SER A 24 -8.42 -74.03 -44.60
CA SER A 24 -7.57 -73.78 -45.79
C SER A 24 -6.63 -72.65 -45.46
N GLY A 25 -5.33 -72.79 -45.82
CA GLY A 25 -4.22 -71.88 -45.57
C GLY A 25 -4.57 -70.40 -45.71
N GLY A 26 -5.28 -69.87 -44.71
CA GLY A 26 -5.73 -68.47 -44.68
C GLY A 26 -4.71 -67.60 -43.95
N LEU A 27 -4.36 -66.56 -44.61
CA LEU A 27 -3.59 -65.42 -44.09
C LEU A 27 -4.07 -65.03 -42.69
N GLN A 28 -3.25 -65.25 -41.69
CA GLN A 28 -3.55 -64.89 -40.30
C GLN A 28 -3.51 -63.38 -40.18
N LEU A 29 -4.67 -62.76 -40.00
CA LEU A 29 -4.79 -61.33 -39.75
C LEU A 29 -4.40 -61.05 -38.28
N GLY A 30 -3.31 -60.31 -38.10
CA GLY A 30 -2.96 -59.83 -36.79
C GLY A 30 -3.73 -58.55 -36.44
N PHE A 31 -3.96 -58.30 -35.18
CA PHE A 31 -4.54 -57.03 -34.72
C PHE A 31 -3.85 -56.50 -33.48
N VAL A 32 -3.97 -55.16 -33.28
CA VAL A 32 -3.50 -54.43 -32.11
C VAL A 32 -4.60 -53.53 -31.63
N ALA A 33 -4.92 -53.60 -30.34
CA ALA A 33 -5.89 -52.76 -29.69
C ALA A 33 -5.22 -51.77 -28.74
N GLY A 34 -5.75 -50.56 -28.68
CA GLY A 34 -5.20 -49.52 -27.82
C GLY A 34 -6.16 -48.34 -27.61
N VAL A 35 -5.70 -47.41 -26.82
CA VAL A 35 -6.44 -46.16 -26.49
C VAL A 35 -5.53 -44.98 -26.80
N ILE A 36 -6.08 -43.96 -27.44
CA ILE A 36 -5.41 -42.74 -27.84
C ILE A 36 -6.24 -41.49 -27.48
N LEU A 37 -5.60 -40.34 -27.28
CA LEU A 37 -6.28 -39.06 -27.14
C LEU A 37 -7.08 -38.71 -28.39
N ARG A 38 -8.36 -38.31 -28.23
CA ARG A 38 -9.26 -38.01 -29.35
C ARG A 38 -8.68 -36.96 -30.30
N GLU A 39 -8.01 -35.96 -29.78
CA GLU A 39 -7.37 -34.89 -30.57
C GLU A 39 -6.26 -35.41 -31.51
N ARG A 40 -5.56 -36.47 -31.12
CA ARG A 40 -4.44 -37.05 -31.90
C ARG A 40 -4.90 -38.08 -32.90
N LEU A 41 -6.12 -38.54 -32.81
CA LEU A 41 -6.66 -39.64 -33.63
C LEU A 41 -6.65 -39.33 -35.14
N PRO A 42 -7.01 -38.14 -35.64
CA PRO A 42 -7.01 -37.86 -37.08
C PRO A 42 -5.58 -37.80 -37.67
N ALA A 43 -4.61 -37.37 -36.86
CA ALA A 43 -3.21 -37.35 -37.27
C ALA A 43 -2.60 -38.76 -37.25
N PHE A 44 -3.00 -39.55 -36.25
CA PHE A 44 -2.60 -40.96 -36.13
C PHE A 44 -3.09 -41.81 -37.29
N GLU A 45 -4.36 -41.70 -37.69
CA GLU A 45 -4.98 -42.39 -38.82
C GLU A 45 -4.25 -42.08 -40.12
N ARG A 46 -4.00 -40.81 -40.42
CA ARG A 46 -3.29 -40.36 -41.61
C ARG A 46 -1.86 -40.89 -41.66
N MET A 47 -1.14 -40.89 -40.51
CA MET A 47 0.20 -41.41 -40.43
C MET A 47 0.25 -42.92 -40.60
N LEU A 48 -0.66 -43.63 -39.95
CA LEU A 48 -0.80 -45.07 -40.04
C LEU A 48 -1.04 -45.52 -41.48
N TRP A 49 -1.98 -44.85 -42.18
CA TRP A 49 -2.30 -45.12 -43.60
C TRP A 49 -1.10 -44.93 -44.51
N ARG A 50 -0.36 -43.83 -44.35
CA ARG A 50 0.80 -43.51 -45.14
C ARG A 50 1.98 -44.46 -44.87
N ALA A 51 2.28 -44.73 -43.61
CA ALA A 51 3.44 -45.56 -43.23
C ALA A 51 3.22 -47.03 -43.62
N CYS A 52 2.00 -47.52 -43.62
CA CYS A 52 1.64 -48.90 -43.99
C CYS A 52 1.17 -49.07 -45.43
N ARG A 53 1.24 -47.99 -46.24
CA ARG A 53 0.81 -47.99 -47.66
C ARG A 53 -0.59 -48.53 -47.90
N GLY A 54 -1.53 -48.27 -47.00
CA GLY A 54 -2.90 -48.71 -47.10
C GLY A 54 -3.17 -50.17 -46.67
N ASN A 55 -2.16 -50.93 -46.26
CA ASN A 55 -2.30 -52.34 -45.87
C ASN A 55 -2.70 -52.54 -44.38
N VAL A 56 -3.41 -51.58 -43.82
CA VAL A 56 -3.97 -51.63 -42.44
C VAL A 56 -5.42 -51.11 -42.44
N PHE A 57 -6.20 -51.69 -41.57
CA PHE A 57 -7.58 -51.27 -41.40
C PHE A 57 -7.75 -50.84 -39.93
N LEU A 58 -8.18 -49.57 -39.72
CA LEU A 58 -8.43 -49.00 -38.43
C LEU A 58 -9.94 -48.95 -38.14
N ARG A 59 -10.33 -49.47 -36.99
CA ARG A 59 -11.66 -49.23 -36.41
C ARG A 59 -11.50 -48.45 -35.12
N GLN A 60 -12.36 -47.48 -34.89
CA GLN A 60 -12.33 -46.61 -33.72
C GLN A 60 -13.71 -46.53 -33.08
N ALA A 61 -13.73 -46.34 -31.77
CA ALA A 61 -14.91 -46.03 -30.98
C ALA A 61 -14.55 -44.93 -29.95
N GLU A 62 -15.41 -43.98 -29.81
CA GLU A 62 -15.23 -42.90 -28.86
C GLU A 62 -15.68 -43.32 -27.46
N ILE A 63 -14.93 -42.91 -26.43
CA ILE A 63 -15.31 -43.06 -25.04
C ILE A 63 -16.09 -41.79 -24.68
N GLU A 64 -17.34 -41.93 -24.28
CA GLU A 64 -18.21 -40.80 -23.97
C GLU A 64 -17.81 -40.08 -22.68
N ASP A 65 -17.40 -40.84 -21.68
CA ASP A 65 -16.99 -40.29 -20.38
C ASP A 65 -15.56 -39.76 -20.42
N PRO A 66 -15.29 -38.57 -19.82
CA PRO A 66 -13.94 -38.06 -19.67
C PRO A 66 -13.14 -38.96 -18.71
N LEU A 67 -11.90 -39.21 -19.02
CA LEU A 67 -11.00 -40.02 -18.21
C LEU A 67 -9.94 -39.13 -17.56
N GLU A 68 -9.68 -39.30 -16.27
CA GLU A 68 -8.56 -38.63 -15.60
C GLU A 68 -7.24 -39.26 -16.05
N ASP A 69 -6.29 -38.44 -16.52
CA ASP A 69 -4.95 -38.89 -16.91
C ASP A 69 -3.94 -38.57 -15.78
N PRO A 70 -3.40 -39.59 -15.10
CA PRO A 70 -2.44 -39.37 -14.03
C PRO A 70 -1.13 -38.71 -14.50
N LEU A 71 -0.80 -38.77 -15.81
CA LEU A 71 0.38 -38.16 -16.38
C LEU A 71 0.22 -36.66 -16.65
N LEU A 72 -1.03 -36.16 -16.70
CA LEU A 72 -1.37 -34.75 -16.93
C LEU A 72 -1.85 -34.04 -15.64
N GLY A 73 -1.58 -34.64 -14.49
CA GLY A 73 -1.91 -34.02 -13.19
C GLY A 73 -3.37 -34.14 -12.77
N GLY A 74 -4.14 -35.03 -13.40
CA GLY A 74 -5.56 -35.26 -13.08
C GLY A 74 -6.53 -34.47 -13.93
N ASP A 75 -6.07 -33.87 -15.04
CA ASP A 75 -6.96 -33.21 -15.99
C ASP A 75 -7.84 -34.22 -16.70
N GLU A 76 -9.12 -33.88 -16.90
CA GLU A 76 -10.08 -34.67 -17.64
C GLU A 76 -9.75 -34.65 -19.13
N VAL A 77 -9.50 -35.82 -19.72
CA VAL A 77 -9.17 -35.96 -21.15
C VAL A 77 -10.11 -36.93 -21.86
N TYR A 78 -10.47 -36.61 -23.08
CA TYR A 78 -11.29 -37.48 -23.93
C TYR A 78 -10.37 -38.43 -24.70
N LYS A 79 -10.65 -39.74 -24.58
CA LYS A 79 -9.87 -40.80 -25.26
C LYS A 79 -10.79 -41.59 -26.20
N SER A 80 -10.19 -42.19 -27.23
CA SER A 80 -10.86 -43.08 -28.15
C SER A 80 -10.15 -44.42 -28.17
N VAL A 81 -10.94 -45.50 -28.22
CA VAL A 81 -10.44 -46.86 -28.40
C VAL A 81 -10.26 -47.13 -29.88
N PHE A 82 -9.17 -47.77 -30.24
CA PHE A 82 -8.90 -48.19 -31.62
C PHE A 82 -8.46 -49.65 -31.68
N VAL A 83 -8.79 -50.28 -32.79
CA VAL A 83 -8.31 -51.60 -33.17
C VAL A 83 -7.75 -51.50 -34.60
N ILE A 84 -6.52 -51.96 -34.81
CA ILE A 84 -5.82 -51.95 -36.10
C ILE A 84 -5.63 -53.38 -36.55
N PHE A 85 -6.17 -53.72 -37.71
CA PHE A 85 -5.94 -54.99 -38.37
C PHE A 85 -4.85 -54.88 -39.41
N PHE A 86 -3.94 -55.84 -39.44
CA PHE A 86 -2.82 -55.85 -40.38
C PHE A 86 -2.40 -57.30 -40.67
N GLN A 87 -1.57 -57.46 -41.73
CA GLN A 87 -1.09 -58.76 -42.14
C GLN A 87 0.46 -58.76 -42.11
N GLY A 88 1.03 -59.72 -41.36
CA GLY A 88 2.47 -59.97 -41.27
C GLY A 88 3.19 -59.25 -40.10
N GLU A 89 4.22 -59.88 -39.56
CA GLU A 89 4.96 -59.44 -38.38
C GLU A 89 5.75 -58.12 -38.62
N GLN A 90 6.17 -57.85 -39.85
CA GLN A 90 6.86 -56.55 -40.16
C GLN A 90 5.93 -55.33 -40.01
N LEU A 91 4.67 -55.48 -40.42
CA LEU A 91 3.68 -54.43 -40.23
C LEU A 91 3.32 -54.25 -38.76
N LYS A 92 3.24 -55.33 -38.01
CA LYS A 92 3.04 -55.30 -36.54
C LYS A 92 4.08 -54.44 -35.83
N SER A 93 5.36 -54.67 -36.14
CA SER A 93 6.45 -53.89 -35.59
C SER A 93 6.37 -52.41 -35.93
N ARG A 94 5.99 -52.05 -37.15
CA ARG A 94 5.79 -50.65 -37.57
C ARG A 94 4.58 -50.02 -36.91
N VAL A 95 3.44 -50.72 -36.83
CA VAL A 95 2.23 -50.25 -36.15
C VAL A 95 2.54 -49.96 -34.67
N LYS A 96 3.23 -50.87 -33.96
CA LYS A 96 3.61 -50.63 -32.56
C LYS A 96 4.47 -49.38 -32.41
N LYS A 97 5.49 -49.16 -33.25
CA LYS A 97 6.33 -47.96 -33.22
C LYS A 97 5.54 -46.67 -33.46
N ILE A 98 4.56 -46.71 -34.38
CA ILE A 98 3.68 -45.57 -34.61
C ILE A 98 2.80 -45.31 -33.38
N CYS A 99 2.23 -46.34 -32.78
CA CYS A 99 1.44 -46.23 -31.56
C CYS A 99 2.27 -45.60 -30.40
N GLU A 100 3.52 -46.03 -30.22
CA GLU A 100 4.46 -45.46 -29.24
C GLU A 100 4.76 -43.99 -29.52
N GLY A 101 5.00 -43.65 -30.82
CA GLY A 101 5.25 -42.26 -31.23
C GLY A 101 4.09 -41.30 -30.96
N PHE A 102 2.86 -41.78 -31.03
CA PHE A 102 1.65 -41.01 -30.68
C PHE A 102 1.24 -41.13 -29.22
N ARG A 103 2.03 -41.84 -28.40
CA ARG A 103 1.74 -42.12 -26.98
C ARG A 103 0.40 -42.81 -26.78
N ALA A 104 0.05 -43.72 -27.67
CA ALA A 104 -1.13 -44.54 -27.52
C ALA A 104 -0.82 -45.71 -26.57
N THR A 105 -1.71 -45.96 -25.63
CA THR A 105 -1.60 -47.08 -24.69
C THR A 105 -2.13 -48.34 -25.34
N LEU A 106 -1.27 -49.34 -25.50
CA LEU A 106 -1.65 -50.63 -26.10
C LEU A 106 -2.08 -51.60 -25.01
N TYR A 107 -3.16 -52.33 -25.28
CA TYR A 107 -3.68 -53.38 -24.36
C TYR A 107 -3.61 -54.73 -25.02
N PRO A 108 -3.25 -55.77 -24.27
CA PRO A 108 -3.32 -57.15 -24.76
C PRO A 108 -4.78 -57.55 -25.02
N CYS A 109 -5.05 -58.03 -26.22
CA CYS A 109 -6.37 -58.48 -26.58
C CYS A 109 -6.22 -59.92 -27.17
N PRO A 110 -6.72 -60.96 -26.49
CA PRO A 110 -6.65 -62.35 -26.94
C PRO A 110 -7.42 -62.59 -28.26
N ASP A 111 -6.94 -63.55 -29.05
CA ASP A 111 -7.54 -63.90 -30.34
C ASP A 111 -8.85 -64.64 -30.18
N GLN A 112 -9.01 -65.46 -29.14
CA GLN A 112 -10.23 -66.21 -28.90
C GLN A 112 -11.29 -65.39 -28.18
N ALA A 113 -12.54 -65.59 -28.56
CA ALA A 113 -13.69 -64.88 -27.97
C ALA A 113 -13.94 -65.28 -26.49
N ALA A 114 -13.62 -66.52 -26.14
CA ALA A 114 -13.73 -67.03 -24.75
C ALA A 114 -12.76 -66.30 -23.82
N ASP A 115 -11.49 -66.20 -24.21
CA ASP A 115 -10.42 -65.57 -23.42
C ASP A 115 -10.66 -64.05 -23.26
N ARG A 116 -11.21 -63.38 -24.28
CA ARG A 116 -11.65 -61.96 -24.18
C ARG A 116 -12.74 -61.74 -23.15
N ARG A 117 -13.73 -62.67 -23.12
CA ARG A 117 -14.82 -62.61 -22.11
C ARG A 117 -14.27 -62.81 -20.71
N GLU A 118 -13.38 -63.81 -20.52
CA GLU A 118 -12.73 -64.08 -19.22
C GLU A 118 -11.90 -62.88 -18.74
N MET A 119 -11.13 -62.27 -19.66
CA MET A 119 -10.35 -61.06 -19.35
C MET A 119 -11.29 -59.87 -18.98
N ALA A 120 -12.39 -59.67 -19.73
CA ALA A 120 -13.34 -58.62 -19.41
C ALA A 120 -13.99 -58.81 -18.02
N VAL A 121 -14.38 -60.01 -17.68
CA VAL A 121 -14.91 -60.34 -16.36
C VAL A 121 -13.87 -60.08 -15.28
N GLY A 122 -12.60 -60.48 -15.50
CA GLY A 122 -11.50 -60.23 -14.55
C GLY A 122 -11.21 -58.76 -14.36
N VAL A 123 -11.30 -57.93 -15.41
CA VAL A 123 -11.14 -56.48 -15.30
C VAL A 123 -12.30 -55.85 -14.56
N MET A 124 -13.54 -56.24 -14.86
CA MET A 124 -14.72 -55.77 -14.14
C MET A 124 -14.66 -56.09 -12.65
N GLN A 125 -14.27 -57.32 -12.30
CA GLN A 125 -14.10 -57.72 -10.91
C GLN A 125 -13.03 -56.88 -10.18
N ARG A 126 -11.88 -56.61 -10.82
CA ARG A 126 -10.88 -55.72 -10.26
C ARG A 126 -11.37 -54.28 -10.10
N LEU A 127 -12.17 -53.74 -11.03
CA LEU A 127 -12.77 -52.42 -10.90
C LEU A 127 -13.75 -52.35 -9.72
N GLU A 128 -14.55 -53.40 -9.51
CA GLU A 128 -15.48 -53.50 -8.40
C GLU A 128 -14.72 -53.57 -7.05
N ASP A 129 -13.68 -54.42 -6.99
CA ASP A 129 -12.79 -54.51 -5.82
C ASP A 129 -12.14 -53.17 -5.49
N LEU A 130 -11.62 -52.46 -6.51
CA LEU A 130 -10.98 -51.13 -6.32
C LEU A 130 -12.02 -50.08 -5.88
N ASN A 131 -13.20 -50.07 -6.45
CA ASN A 131 -14.26 -49.17 -6.03
C ASN A 131 -14.68 -49.44 -4.56
N THR A 132 -14.75 -50.68 -4.18
CA THR A 132 -15.04 -51.07 -2.78
C THR A 132 -13.96 -50.60 -1.82
N VAL A 133 -12.69 -50.78 -2.18
CA VAL A 133 -11.55 -50.30 -1.38
C VAL A 133 -11.53 -48.78 -1.29
N LEU A 134 -11.80 -48.06 -2.42
CA LEU A 134 -11.91 -46.62 -2.44
C LEU A 134 -13.06 -46.13 -1.55
N GLY A 135 -14.21 -46.76 -1.63
CA GLY A 135 -15.35 -46.48 -0.74
C GLY A 135 -14.97 -46.62 0.74
N GLN A 136 -14.39 -47.76 1.11
CA GLN A 136 -13.93 -47.99 2.48
C GLN A 136 -12.85 -46.98 2.94
N THR A 137 -11.95 -46.62 2.04
CA THR A 137 -10.89 -45.63 2.34
C THR A 137 -11.49 -44.24 2.53
N ASN A 138 -12.43 -43.86 1.71
CA ASN A 138 -13.15 -42.59 1.85
C ASN A 138 -13.96 -42.50 3.15
N ASP A 139 -14.64 -43.59 3.51
CA ASP A 139 -15.38 -43.68 4.78
C ASP A 139 -14.45 -43.60 5.97
N HIS A 140 -13.32 -44.28 5.89
CA HIS A 140 -12.28 -44.22 6.95
C HIS A 140 -11.74 -42.79 7.07
N ARG A 141 -11.38 -42.14 5.93
CA ARG A 141 -10.94 -40.75 5.89
C ARG A 141 -11.98 -39.84 6.50
N HIS A 142 -13.23 -39.99 6.13
CA HIS A 142 -14.31 -39.16 6.67
C HIS A 142 -14.45 -39.29 8.17
N ARG A 143 -14.43 -40.53 8.71
CA ARG A 143 -14.50 -40.79 10.16
C ARG A 143 -13.32 -40.15 10.90
N VAL A 144 -12.10 -40.28 10.38
CA VAL A 144 -10.90 -39.68 10.97
C VAL A 144 -11.01 -38.16 10.96
N LEU A 145 -11.44 -37.56 9.84
CA LEU A 145 -11.61 -36.09 9.73
C LEU A 145 -12.68 -35.55 10.69
N VAL A 146 -13.81 -36.25 10.83
CA VAL A 146 -14.86 -35.87 11.81
C VAL A 146 -14.35 -35.97 13.23
N ALA A 147 -13.59 -37.03 13.58
CA ALA A 147 -12.98 -37.16 14.89
C ALA A 147 -11.92 -36.07 15.17
N ALA A 148 -11.11 -35.74 14.17
CA ALA A 148 -10.14 -34.66 14.24
C ALA A 148 -10.81 -33.28 14.36
N ALA A 149 -11.89 -33.01 13.61
CA ALA A 149 -12.61 -31.75 13.64
C ALA A 149 -13.14 -31.37 15.02
N LYS A 150 -13.54 -32.34 15.83
CA LYS A 150 -13.99 -32.12 17.21
C LYS A 150 -12.87 -31.55 18.10
N ASN A 151 -11.63 -31.96 17.86
CA ASN A 151 -10.49 -31.64 18.72
C ASN A 151 -9.53 -30.59 18.11
N ILE A 152 -9.66 -30.27 16.84
CA ILE A 152 -8.71 -29.42 16.11
C ILE A 152 -8.49 -28.05 16.78
N LYS A 153 -9.55 -27.43 17.30
CA LYS A 153 -9.45 -26.16 18.02
C LYS A 153 -8.61 -26.27 19.28
N VAL A 154 -8.81 -27.35 20.04
CA VAL A 154 -8.05 -27.60 21.28
C VAL A 154 -6.59 -27.88 20.94
N TRP A 155 -6.33 -28.69 19.93
CA TRP A 155 -4.97 -29.00 19.48
C TRP A 155 -4.27 -27.74 18.98
N PHE A 156 -4.94 -26.94 18.16
CA PHE A 156 -4.41 -25.68 17.65
C PHE A 156 -4.01 -24.73 18.79
N ILE A 157 -4.87 -24.57 19.79
CA ILE A 157 -4.57 -23.74 20.96
C ILE A 157 -3.39 -24.30 21.74
N LYS A 158 -3.34 -25.61 21.96
CA LYS A 158 -2.21 -26.28 22.67
C LYS A 158 -0.89 -26.08 21.92
N VAL A 159 -0.87 -26.35 20.62
CA VAL A 159 0.32 -26.18 19.78
C VAL A 159 0.78 -24.72 19.77
N ARG A 160 -0.16 -23.79 19.69
CA ARG A 160 0.15 -22.35 19.69
C ARG A 160 0.74 -21.91 21.04
N LYS A 161 0.21 -22.43 22.15
CA LYS A 161 0.78 -22.20 23.49
C LYS A 161 2.19 -22.78 23.61
N ILE A 162 2.40 -24.02 23.18
CA ILE A 162 3.72 -24.67 23.20
C ILE A 162 4.71 -23.89 22.34
N LYS A 163 4.31 -23.49 21.12
CA LYS A 163 5.13 -22.66 20.24
C LYS A 163 5.51 -21.33 20.91
N ALA A 164 4.57 -20.65 21.58
CA ALA A 164 4.84 -19.41 22.29
C ALA A 164 5.82 -19.61 23.44
N ILE A 165 5.70 -20.72 24.20
CA ILE A 165 6.63 -21.06 25.29
C ILE A 165 8.04 -21.26 24.74
N TYR A 166 8.23 -22.08 23.71
CA TYR A 166 9.56 -22.30 23.11
C TYR A 166 10.12 -21.04 22.46
N HIS A 167 9.27 -20.24 21.83
CA HIS A 167 9.68 -18.95 21.28
C HIS A 167 10.20 -18.01 22.37
N THR A 168 9.50 -17.95 23.51
CA THR A 168 9.94 -17.16 24.66
C THR A 168 11.22 -17.70 25.26
N LEU A 169 11.35 -19.03 25.39
CA LEU A 169 12.57 -19.66 25.89
C LEU A 169 13.81 -19.35 25.05
N ASN A 170 13.65 -19.13 23.75
CA ASN A 170 14.77 -18.75 22.87
C ASN A 170 15.37 -17.37 23.19
N TYR A 171 14.64 -16.52 23.91
CA TYR A 171 15.16 -15.22 24.39
C TYR A 171 15.91 -15.30 25.70
N PHE A 172 15.88 -16.47 26.38
CA PHE A 172 16.56 -16.67 27.63
C PHE A 172 17.96 -17.23 27.42
N ASN A 173 18.92 -16.75 28.21
CA ASN A 173 20.22 -17.37 28.33
C ASN A 173 20.18 -18.44 29.42
N LEU A 174 20.68 -19.63 29.11
CA LEU A 174 20.81 -20.71 30.06
C LEU A 174 22.17 -20.60 30.73
N ASP A 175 22.18 -20.28 32.02
CA ASP A 175 23.39 -20.43 32.83
C ASP A 175 23.54 -21.87 33.28
N VAL A 176 24.47 -22.58 32.64
CA VAL A 176 24.72 -24.01 32.92
C VAL A 176 25.27 -24.21 34.33
N THR A 177 25.98 -23.22 34.88
CA THR A 177 26.61 -23.30 36.20
C THR A 177 25.59 -23.24 37.31
N GLN A 178 24.57 -22.37 37.20
CA GLN A 178 23.55 -22.18 38.23
C GLN A 178 22.23 -22.89 37.92
N LYS A 179 22.12 -23.53 36.75
CA LYS A 179 20.88 -24.20 36.26
C LYS A 179 19.66 -23.25 36.27
N CYS A 180 19.86 -21.99 35.97
CA CYS A 180 18.82 -20.98 35.92
C CYS A 180 18.72 -20.37 34.53
N LEU A 181 17.51 -19.87 34.19
CA LEU A 181 17.25 -19.11 32.99
C LEU A 181 17.33 -17.63 33.31
N ILE A 182 18.19 -16.91 32.61
CA ILE A 182 18.39 -15.46 32.77
C ILE A 182 17.89 -14.76 31.50
N ALA A 183 17.11 -13.70 31.66
CA ALA A 183 16.70 -12.84 30.57
C ALA A 183 16.77 -11.37 30.99
N GLU A 184 17.19 -10.55 30.05
CA GLU A 184 17.19 -9.09 30.18
C GLU A 184 16.14 -8.51 29.24
N CYS A 185 15.33 -7.59 29.72
CA CYS A 185 14.31 -6.92 28.92
C CYS A 185 14.05 -5.51 29.43
N TRP A 186 13.65 -4.63 28.51
CA TRP A 186 13.19 -3.30 28.83
C TRP A 186 11.74 -3.33 29.28
N ILE A 187 11.44 -2.68 30.39
CA ILE A 187 10.11 -2.65 31.02
C ILE A 187 9.72 -1.20 31.34
N PRO A 188 8.49 -0.78 31.06
CA PRO A 188 7.98 0.50 31.54
C PRO A 188 7.95 0.52 33.07
N ILE A 189 8.52 1.56 33.68
CA ILE A 189 8.60 1.69 35.16
C ILE A 189 7.22 1.59 35.80
N VAL A 190 6.21 2.17 35.18
CA VAL A 190 4.81 2.17 35.67
C VAL A 190 4.21 0.76 35.77
N ASP A 191 4.72 -0.20 35.01
CA ASP A 191 4.20 -1.57 34.93
C ASP A 191 4.95 -2.57 35.80
N ILE A 192 5.98 -2.15 36.55
CA ILE A 192 6.81 -3.04 37.38
C ILE A 192 5.94 -3.89 38.35
N GLU A 193 5.01 -3.25 39.06
CA GLU A 193 4.14 -3.96 40.01
C GLU A 193 3.24 -4.98 39.30
N SER A 194 2.70 -4.61 38.14
CA SER A 194 1.86 -5.51 37.32
C SER A 194 2.66 -6.71 36.83
N ILE A 195 3.92 -6.51 36.47
CA ILE A 195 4.82 -7.57 36.00
C ILE A 195 5.20 -8.49 37.16
N GLN A 196 5.53 -7.95 38.34
CA GLN A 196 5.80 -8.76 39.54
C GLN A 196 4.59 -9.62 39.90
N LEU A 197 3.38 -9.05 39.86
CA LEU A 197 2.15 -9.80 40.09
C LEU A 197 1.92 -10.88 39.03
N ALA A 198 2.20 -10.58 37.76
CA ALA A 198 2.09 -11.57 36.68
C ALA A 198 3.08 -12.72 36.83
N LEU A 199 4.32 -12.42 37.24
CA LEU A 199 5.33 -13.44 37.55
C LEU A 199 4.90 -14.34 38.69
N ARG A 200 4.39 -13.78 39.82
CA ARG A 200 3.86 -14.57 40.94
C ARG A 200 2.72 -15.48 40.51
N ARG A 201 1.75 -14.94 39.77
CA ARG A 201 0.62 -15.74 39.22
C ARG A 201 1.10 -16.84 38.26
N GLY A 202 2.14 -16.55 37.47
CA GLY A 202 2.75 -17.55 36.60
C GLY A 202 3.39 -18.69 37.37
N THR A 203 4.10 -18.40 38.47
CA THR A 203 4.73 -19.36 39.35
C THR A 203 3.67 -20.24 40.05
N GLU A 204 2.63 -19.63 40.61
CA GLU A 204 1.51 -20.37 41.21
C GLU A 204 0.84 -21.33 40.24
N LYS A 205 0.60 -20.88 38.99
CA LYS A 205 -0.01 -21.72 37.95
C LYS A 205 0.90 -22.85 37.47
N SER A 206 2.21 -22.66 37.51
CA SER A 206 3.18 -23.70 37.12
C SER A 206 3.45 -24.72 38.20
N GLY A 207 2.98 -24.46 39.45
CA GLY A 207 3.26 -25.34 40.62
C GLY A 207 4.71 -25.30 41.07
N SER A 208 5.50 -24.32 40.65
CA SER A 208 6.90 -24.17 41.06
C SER A 208 6.97 -23.58 42.45
N THR A 209 7.89 -24.11 43.27
CA THR A 209 8.16 -23.58 44.63
C THR A 209 9.18 -22.45 44.63
N VAL A 210 9.89 -22.24 43.51
CA VAL A 210 10.92 -21.21 43.37
C VAL A 210 10.29 -19.97 42.73
N ALA A 211 10.33 -18.84 43.45
CA ALA A 211 9.86 -17.58 42.94
C ALA A 211 10.87 -16.95 41.95
N PRO A 212 10.43 -16.36 40.85
CA PRO A 212 11.30 -15.63 39.93
C PRO A 212 11.81 -14.34 40.62
N ILE A 213 13.07 -14.02 40.35
CA ILE A 213 13.73 -12.81 40.89
C ILE A 213 13.73 -11.77 39.80
N LEU A 214 13.23 -10.58 40.07
CA LEU A 214 13.25 -9.42 39.18
C LEU A 214 14.20 -8.37 39.77
N ASN A 215 15.35 -8.16 39.11
CA ASN A 215 16.34 -7.17 39.51
C ASN A 215 16.34 -6.01 38.50
N GLN A 216 16.34 -4.78 39.01
CA GLN A 216 16.53 -3.60 38.19
C GLN A 216 18.02 -3.37 37.98
N MET A 217 18.45 -3.35 36.72
CA MET A 217 19.84 -3.12 36.33
C MET A 217 20.01 -1.68 35.82
N ALA A 218 21.08 -1.02 36.27
CA ALA A 218 21.47 0.27 35.72
C ALA A 218 22.29 0.05 34.43
N THR A 219 21.89 0.69 33.36
CA THR A 219 22.59 0.60 32.07
C THR A 219 22.82 2.01 31.50
N LYS A 220 23.84 2.12 30.65
CA LYS A 220 24.14 3.34 29.89
C LYS A 220 23.49 3.33 28.51
N GLU A 221 22.93 2.22 28.10
CA GLU A 221 22.25 2.08 26.81
C GLU A 221 20.94 2.88 26.78
N SER A 222 20.63 3.45 25.63
CA SER A 222 19.35 4.14 25.42
C SER A 222 18.21 3.12 25.36
N PRO A 223 17.16 3.27 26.17
CA PRO A 223 16.01 2.36 26.13
C PRO A 223 15.22 2.52 24.84
N PRO A 224 14.51 1.46 24.37
CA PRO A 224 13.60 1.54 23.25
C PRO A 224 12.41 2.43 23.59
N THR A 225 11.82 3.05 22.58
CA THR A 225 10.65 3.92 22.75
C THR A 225 9.38 3.09 22.82
N PHE A 226 8.58 3.32 23.86
CA PHE A 226 7.27 2.72 24.02
C PHE A 226 6.22 3.82 24.26
N PHE A 227 5.19 3.83 23.39
CA PHE A 227 4.06 4.74 23.55
C PHE A 227 2.81 3.96 23.96
N ARG A 228 2.16 4.39 25.03
CA ARG A 228 0.85 3.85 25.39
C ARG A 228 -0.20 4.44 24.49
N THR A 229 -0.87 3.59 23.75
CA THR A 229 -1.92 3.96 22.82
C THR A 229 -3.28 3.47 23.29
N ASN A 230 -4.29 4.26 22.99
CA ASN A 230 -5.71 3.88 23.18
C ASN A 230 -6.26 3.36 21.84
N LYS A 231 -7.45 2.84 21.84
CA LYS A 231 -8.16 2.42 20.60
C LYS A 231 -8.23 3.53 19.54
N PHE A 232 -8.31 4.79 19.98
CA PHE A 232 -8.34 5.96 19.11
C PHE A 232 -6.95 6.30 18.56
N THR A 233 -5.93 6.32 19.42
CA THR A 233 -4.57 6.78 19.05
C THR A 233 -3.72 5.70 18.39
N SER A 234 -4.09 4.41 18.51
CA SER A 234 -3.30 3.32 17.94
C SER A 234 -3.11 3.44 16.43
N ALA A 235 -4.17 3.79 15.69
CA ALA A 235 -4.10 3.93 14.24
C ALA A 235 -3.14 5.06 13.81
N PHE A 236 -3.15 6.17 14.52
CA PHE A 236 -2.25 7.30 14.25
C PHE A 236 -0.80 6.96 14.61
N GLN A 237 -0.60 6.23 15.70
CA GLN A 237 0.74 5.80 16.11
C GLN A 237 1.32 4.78 15.11
N GLU A 238 0.54 3.81 14.64
CA GLU A 238 0.94 2.86 13.61
C GLU A 238 1.28 3.55 12.29
N LEU A 239 0.52 4.59 11.92
CA LEU A 239 0.79 5.39 10.73
C LEU A 239 2.16 6.08 10.81
N ILE A 240 2.49 6.65 11.97
CA ILE A 240 3.79 7.32 12.18
C ILE A 240 4.92 6.30 12.31
N ASP A 241 4.72 5.19 13.00
CA ASP A 241 5.72 4.14 13.16
C ASP A 241 6.11 3.50 11.82
N ALA A 242 5.23 3.56 10.81
CA ALA A 242 5.57 3.14 9.44
C ALA A 242 6.68 4.00 8.81
N TYR A 243 6.81 5.26 9.21
CA TYR A 243 7.90 6.15 8.76
C TYR A 243 9.16 6.03 9.62
N GLY A 244 9.02 5.77 10.90
CA GLY A 244 10.10 5.64 11.86
C GLY A 244 9.61 5.84 13.29
N VAL A 245 10.32 5.23 14.24
CA VAL A 245 10.03 5.36 15.66
C VAL A 245 10.88 6.50 16.24
N ALA A 246 10.25 7.40 17.01
CA ALA A 246 10.95 8.48 17.68
C ALA A 246 11.98 7.96 18.70
N ALA A 247 13.05 8.69 18.93
CA ALA A 247 14.05 8.36 19.94
C ALA A 247 13.46 8.45 21.36
N TYR A 248 14.12 7.82 22.33
CA TYR A 248 13.66 7.83 23.71
C TYR A 248 13.52 9.26 24.26
N ARG A 249 12.37 9.61 24.82
CA ARG A 249 11.98 10.94 25.32
C ARG A 249 11.91 12.05 24.27
N GLU A 250 11.91 11.71 23.00
CA GLU A 250 11.63 12.66 21.93
C GLU A 250 10.11 12.93 21.85
N ALA A 251 9.75 14.13 21.38
CA ALA A 251 8.35 14.46 21.18
C ALA A 251 7.69 13.51 20.19
N ASN A 252 6.55 12.92 20.59
CA ASN A 252 5.83 11.99 19.71
C ASN A 252 5.08 12.75 18.62
N PRO A 253 5.42 12.60 17.34
CA PRO A 253 4.72 13.29 16.24
C PRO A 253 3.29 12.80 16.05
N ALA A 254 2.92 11.61 16.55
CA ALA A 254 1.58 11.07 16.42
C ALA A 254 0.50 11.97 17.04
N VAL A 255 0.82 12.68 18.13
CA VAL A 255 -0.10 13.62 18.77
C VAL A 255 -0.54 14.74 17.83
N PHE A 256 0.40 15.28 17.07
CA PHE A 256 0.14 16.35 16.09
C PHE A 256 -0.52 15.80 14.82
N THR A 257 -0.20 14.58 14.47
CA THR A 257 -0.75 13.88 13.29
C THR A 257 -2.25 13.64 13.41
N ILE A 258 -2.80 13.54 14.62
CA ILE A 258 -4.24 13.40 14.85
C ILE A 258 -5.03 14.52 14.15
N ILE A 259 -4.48 15.74 14.11
CA ILE A 259 -5.13 16.89 13.47
C ILE A 259 -4.60 17.12 12.05
N THR A 260 -3.28 17.10 11.87
CA THR A 260 -2.66 17.51 10.61
C THR A 260 -2.94 16.54 9.47
N PHE A 261 -2.87 15.25 9.72
CA PHE A 261 -3.07 14.24 8.67
C PHE A 261 -4.53 14.23 8.16
N PRO A 262 -5.58 14.15 9.01
CA PRO A 262 -6.96 14.23 8.53
C PRO A 262 -7.28 15.56 7.84
N PHE A 263 -6.70 16.67 8.32
CA PHE A 263 -6.89 17.99 7.69
C PHE A 263 -6.28 18.05 6.29
N LEU A 264 -5.03 17.59 6.11
CA LEU A 264 -4.40 17.56 4.79
C LEU A 264 -5.13 16.62 3.82
N PHE A 265 -5.59 15.46 4.32
CA PHE A 265 -6.45 14.58 3.54
C PHE A 265 -7.73 15.29 3.10
N ALA A 266 -8.36 16.03 3.99
CA ALA A 266 -9.57 16.78 3.69
C ALA A 266 -9.34 17.87 2.64
N VAL A 267 -8.22 18.59 2.68
CA VAL A 267 -7.84 19.56 1.66
C VAL A 267 -7.71 18.92 0.28
N MET A 268 -7.20 17.68 0.24
CA MET A 268 -7.08 16.90 -0.97
C MET A 268 -8.44 16.39 -1.48
N PHE A 269 -9.26 15.86 -0.57
CA PHE A 269 -10.55 15.24 -0.91
C PHE A 269 -11.66 16.26 -1.17
N GLY A 270 -11.78 17.31 -0.38
CA GLY A 270 -12.51 18.57 -0.59
C GLY A 270 -13.96 18.51 -1.12
N ASP A 271 -14.74 17.50 -0.75
CA ASP A 271 -16.16 17.34 -1.16
C ASP A 271 -17.02 17.02 0.08
N ALA A 272 -17.98 17.89 0.36
CA ALA A 272 -18.87 17.72 1.53
C ALA A 272 -19.83 16.53 1.37
N GLY A 273 -20.30 16.26 0.16
CA GLY A 273 -21.23 15.14 -0.09
C GLY A 273 -20.56 13.78 0.09
N HIS A 274 -19.43 13.59 -0.56
CA HIS A 274 -18.65 12.35 -0.40
C HIS A 274 -18.11 12.22 1.03
N GLY A 275 -17.72 13.33 1.67
CA GLY A 275 -17.33 13.36 3.08
C GLY A 275 -18.43 12.85 4.01
N LEU A 276 -19.69 13.21 3.76
CA LEU A 276 -20.84 12.75 4.54
C LEU A 276 -21.07 11.23 4.39
N VAL A 277 -20.92 10.69 3.17
CA VAL A 277 -21.01 9.23 2.94
C VAL A 277 -19.92 8.47 3.70
N VAL A 278 -18.67 8.96 3.63
CA VAL A 278 -17.55 8.36 4.36
C VAL A 278 -17.74 8.48 5.87
N LEU A 279 -18.30 9.61 6.35
CA LEU A 279 -18.62 9.79 7.76
C LEU A 279 -19.68 8.80 8.24
N ALA A 280 -20.74 8.60 7.45
CA ALA A 280 -21.78 7.62 7.78
C ALA A 280 -21.20 6.20 7.90
N PHE A 281 -20.30 5.83 6.98
CA PHE A 281 -19.61 4.55 7.04
C PHE A 281 -18.68 4.44 8.27
N GLY A 282 -17.89 5.47 8.55
CA GLY A 282 -17.01 5.52 9.72
C GLY A 282 -17.77 5.45 11.03
N LEU A 283 -18.85 6.21 11.17
CA LEU A 283 -19.72 6.16 12.35
C LEU A 283 -20.41 4.80 12.50
N TRP A 284 -20.86 4.19 11.42
CA TRP A 284 -21.41 2.84 11.46
C TRP A 284 -20.41 1.83 12.03
N MET A 285 -19.15 1.89 11.62
CA MET A 285 -18.09 1.04 12.17
C MET A 285 -17.83 1.33 13.66
N CYS A 286 -17.86 2.59 14.07
CA CYS A 286 -17.64 2.98 15.46
C CYS A 286 -18.80 2.55 16.37
N ILE A 287 -20.07 2.73 15.95
CA ILE A 287 -21.26 2.38 16.73
C ILE A 287 -21.38 0.85 16.87
N LYS A 288 -21.13 0.11 15.80
CA LYS A 288 -21.19 -1.35 15.79
C LYS A 288 -19.87 -2.06 16.13
N GLU A 289 -18.93 -1.35 16.74
CA GLU A 289 -17.58 -1.86 17.06
C GLU A 289 -17.62 -3.25 17.72
N LYS A 290 -18.37 -3.41 18.81
CA LYS A 290 -18.46 -4.67 19.55
C LYS A 290 -19.00 -5.84 18.73
N GLN A 291 -19.96 -5.57 17.84
CA GLN A 291 -20.57 -6.59 16.98
C GLN A 291 -19.62 -7.01 15.85
N LEU A 292 -18.91 -6.05 15.27
CA LEU A 292 -17.97 -6.28 14.18
C LEU A 292 -16.70 -7.00 14.68
N GLU A 293 -16.22 -6.64 15.87
CA GLU A 293 -15.09 -7.33 16.53
C GLU A 293 -15.41 -8.81 16.81
N ALA A 294 -16.65 -9.10 17.21
CA ALA A 294 -17.10 -10.48 17.47
C ALA A 294 -17.19 -11.35 16.21
N ARG A 295 -17.42 -10.77 15.04
CA ARG A 295 -17.56 -11.51 13.76
C ARG A 295 -16.29 -12.10 13.20
N LYS A 296 -15.08 -11.67 13.66
CA LYS A 296 -13.77 -12.17 13.22
C LYS A 296 -13.66 -12.39 11.70
N ILE A 297 -13.87 -11.33 10.95
CA ILE A 297 -13.74 -11.37 9.49
C ILE A 297 -12.25 -11.53 9.15
N ASP A 298 -11.87 -12.54 8.37
CA ASP A 298 -10.47 -12.87 8.07
C ASP A 298 -9.86 -12.06 6.93
N SER A 299 -10.62 -11.18 6.27
CA SER A 299 -10.10 -10.30 5.23
C SER A 299 -9.08 -9.31 5.80
N GLU A 300 -7.88 -9.26 5.24
CA GLU A 300 -6.83 -8.32 5.64
C GLU A 300 -7.25 -6.86 5.39
N ILE A 301 -7.90 -6.61 4.27
CA ILE A 301 -8.41 -5.28 3.90
C ILE A 301 -9.40 -4.80 4.95
N TRP A 302 -10.33 -5.67 5.39
CA TRP A 302 -11.28 -5.31 6.43
C TRP A 302 -10.61 -4.99 7.76
N LYS A 303 -9.58 -5.75 8.14
CA LYS A 303 -8.82 -5.50 9.39
C LYS A 303 -8.17 -4.12 9.39
N ILE A 304 -7.60 -3.70 8.26
CA ILE A 304 -7.00 -2.36 8.09
C ILE A 304 -8.06 -1.27 8.23
N PHE A 305 -9.19 -1.38 7.52
CA PHE A 305 -10.28 -0.42 7.62
C PHE A 305 -10.87 -0.33 9.03
N PHE A 306 -11.05 -1.47 9.68
CA PHE A 306 -11.60 -1.53 11.03
C PHE A 306 -10.61 -0.98 12.07
N ALA A 307 -9.31 -1.20 11.93
CA ALA A 307 -8.29 -0.59 12.76
C ALA A 307 -8.29 0.95 12.64
N GLY A 308 -8.45 1.46 11.41
CA GLY A 308 -8.48 2.89 11.10
C GLY A 308 -9.83 3.59 11.24
N ARG A 309 -10.87 2.97 11.81
CA ARG A 309 -12.25 3.52 11.86
C ARG A 309 -12.37 4.93 12.43
N TYR A 310 -11.61 5.24 13.48
CA TYR A 310 -11.59 6.58 14.08
C TYR A 310 -10.87 7.59 13.19
N LEU A 311 -9.78 7.17 12.56
CA LEU A 311 -9.04 7.98 11.58
C LEU A 311 -9.94 8.33 10.39
N ILE A 312 -10.66 7.35 9.83
CA ILE A 312 -11.58 7.53 8.71
C ILE A 312 -12.71 8.48 9.09
N SER A 313 -13.27 8.34 10.28
CA SER A 313 -14.34 9.23 10.77
C SER A 313 -13.85 10.67 10.89
N LEU A 314 -12.64 10.88 11.40
CA LEU A 314 -12.05 12.21 11.56
C LEU A 314 -11.69 12.83 10.20
N MET A 315 -11.13 12.06 9.27
CA MET A 315 -10.88 12.48 7.90
C MET A 315 -12.17 12.93 7.20
N ALA A 316 -13.26 12.20 7.41
CA ALA A 316 -14.56 12.54 6.84
C ALA A 316 -15.14 13.82 7.43
N MET A 317 -15.02 14.06 8.75
CA MET A 317 -15.45 15.32 9.37
C MET A 317 -14.71 16.53 8.80
N PHE A 318 -13.39 16.45 8.69
CA PHE A 318 -12.60 17.52 8.08
C PHE A 318 -12.91 17.67 6.58
N SER A 319 -13.21 16.58 5.87
CA SER A 319 -13.60 16.64 4.45
C SER A 319 -14.92 17.38 4.24
N ILE A 320 -15.89 17.23 5.14
CA ILE A 320 -17.12 18.01 5.11
C ILE A 320 -16.80 19.51 5.28
N TYR A 321 -15.97 19.86 6.27
CA TYR A 321 -15.57 21.24 6.51
C TYR A 321 -14.87 21.84 5.29
N THR A 322 -13.89 21.14 4.71
CA THR A 322 -13.16 21.62 3.53
C THR A 322 -14.06 21.67 2.29
N GLY A 323 -14.96 20.71 2.14
CA GLY A 323 -15.95 20.70 1.06
C GLY A 323 -16.92 21.89 1.14
N LEU A 324 -17.29 22.32 2.31
CA LEU A 324 -18.09 23.55 2.49
C LEU A 324 -17.29 24.81 2.14
N ILE A 325 -15.97 24.87 2.45
CA ILE A 325 -15.10 25.97 2.03
C ILE A 325 -14.98 26.02 0.52
N TYR A 326 -14.79 24.88 -0.14
CA TYR A 326 -14.73 24.80 -1.59
C TYR A 326 -16.11 24.96 -2.25
N ASN A 327 -17.17 24.93 -1.45
CA ASN A 327 -18.56 24.93 -1.90
C ASN A 327 -18.80 23.83 -2.96
N ASP A 328 -18.37 22.63 -2.64
CA ASP A 328 -18.46 21.45 -3.47
C ASP A 328 -19.25 20.35 -2.73
N VAL A 329 -20.44 20.05 -3.23
CA VAL A 329 -21.31 18.97 -2.74
C VAL A 329 -21.69 18.09 -3.91
N PHE A 330 -21.05 16.92 -4.06
CA PHE A 330 -21.21 16.05 -5.22
C PHE A 330 -20.99 16.79 -6.55
N SER A 331 -19.95 17.60 -6.63
CA SER A 331 -19.63 18.43 -7.81
C SER A 331 -20.66 19.51 -8.16
N LYS A 332 -21.50 19.89 -7.19
CA LYS A 332 -22.44 21.02 -7.31
C LYS A 332 -22.21 21.99 -6.17
N SER A 333 -22.34 23.29 -6.47
CA SER A 333 -22.28 24.33 -5.46
C SER A 333 -23.66 24.67 -4.90
N VAL A 334 -23.71 25.06 -3.63
CA VAL A 334 -24.93 25.46 -2.94
C VAL A 334 -24.90 26.96 -2.70
N ASN A 335 -25.93 27.65 -3.11
CA ASN A 335 -26.07 29.09 -2.90
C ASN A 335 -26.95 29.35 -1.67
N VAL A 336 -26.29 29.59 -0.50
CA VAL A 336 -27.00 29.85 0.77
C VAL A 336 -27.19 31.34 1.02
N PHE A 337 -26.18 32.17 0.68
CA PHE A 337 -26.14 33.60 1.04
C PHE A 337 -26.45 34.54 -0.11
N GLY A 338 -26.62 34.03 -1.32
CA GLY A 338 -26.76 34.84 -2.54
C GLY A 338 -25.40 35.27 -3.10
N SER A 339 -25.24 35.15 -4.41
CA SER A 339 -24.01 35.56 -5.09
C SER A 339 -23.99 37.08 -5.30
N SER A 340 -22.82 37.72 -5.16
CA SER A 340 -22.59 39.12 -5.46
C SER A 340 -22.27 39.39 -6.95
N TRP A 341 -22.29 38.34 -7.75
CA TRP A 341 -22.05 38.43 -9.18
C TRP A 341 -23.34 38.54 -9.96
N HIS A 342 -23.42 39.46 -10.89
CA HIS A 342 -24.47 39.51 -11.89
C HIS A 342 -24.06 38.67 -13.09
N THR A 343 -24.80 37.63 -13.34
CA THR A 343 -24.73 36.89 -14.60
C THR A 343 -25.80 37.43 -15.53
N HIS A 344 -25.42 37.81 -16.72
CA HIS A 344 -26.37 38.23 -17.76
C HIS A 344 -27.11 37.05 -18.42
N GLN A 345 -26.91 35.85 -17.89
CA GLN A 345 -27.53 34.64 -18.42
C GLN A 345 -29.01 34.54 -18.03
N SER A 346 -29.83 34.30 -19.04
CA SER A 346 -31.22 33.91 -18.86
C SER A 346 -31.30 32.45 -18.38
N ASP A 347 -32.35 32.07 -17.65
CA ASP A 347 -32.62 30.68 -17.25
C ASP A 347 -32.54 29.70 -18.42
N LYS A 348 -32.89 30.14 -19.64
CA LYS A 348 -32.76 29.32 -20.85
C LYS A 348 -31.30 29.07 -21.26
N ASP A 349 -30.42 30.05 -21.11
CA ASP A 349 -29.01 29.91 -21.46
C ASP A 349 -28.29 28.96 -20.47
N ILE A 350 -28.71 28.99 -19.20
CA ILE A 350 -28.24 28.03 -18.16
C ILE A 350 -28.69 26.61 -18.49
N LEU A 351 -29.95 26.45 -18.93
CA LEU A 351 -30.49 25.14 -19.36
C LEU A 351 -29.80 24.61 -20.62
N ASP A 352 -29.48 25.51 -21.57
CA ASP A 352 -28.77 25.18 -22.81
C ASP A 352 -27.25 25.01 -22.61
N ARG A 353 -26.75 25.14 -21.37
CA ARG A 353 -25.33 25.03 -20.99
C ARG A 353 -24.41 26.00 -21.73
N LYS A 354 -24.87 27.19 -22.04
CA LYS A 354 -24.01 28.29 -22.48
C LYS A 354 -23.33 28.85 -21.24
N ASN A 355 -22.08 28.48 -21.01
CA ASN A 355 -21.30 29.00 -19.92
C ASN A 355 -20.75 30.39 -20.32
N ASP A 356 -20.84 31.35 -19.42
CA ASP A 356 -20.25 32.67 -19.62
C ASP A 356 -18.87 32.75 -18.96
N MET A 357 -18.00 33.52 -19.56
CA MET A 357 -16.72 33.89 -18.99
C MET A 357 -16.93 34.94 -17.92
N ILE A 358 -16.65 34.63 -16.67
CA ILE A 358 -16.75 35.58 -15.56
C ILE A 358 -15.47 36.38 -15.50
N ASP A 359 -15.57 37.68 -15.84
CA ASP A 359 -14.48 38.65 -15.77
C ASP A 359 -14.77 39.70 -14.70
N PRO A 360 -14.01 39.74 -13.58
CA PRO A 360 -14.18 40.75 -12.53
C PRO A 360 -13.83 42.16 -13.00
N ALA A 361 -13.21 42.33 -14.18
CA ALA A 361 -12.89 43.62 -14.77
C ALA A 361 -14.12 44.35 -15.35
N LEU A 362 -15.24 43.67 -15.57
CA LEU A 362 -16.48 44.30 -16.06
C LEU A 362 -17.16 45.06 -14.91
N LYS A 363 -17.28 46.39 -15.04
CA LYS A 363 -17.79 47.32 -13.99
C LYS A 363 -19.20 46.99 -13.44
N GLN A 364 -19.98 46.19 -14.14
CA GLN A 364 -21.36 45.83 -13.73
C GLN A 364 -21.51 44.37 -13.30
N ALA A 365 -20.43 43.59 -13.36
CA ALA A 365 -20.50 42.14 -13.09
C ALA A 365 -20.41 41.79 -11.60
N TRP A 366 -19.80 42.65 -10.77
CA TRP A 366 -19.56 42.38 -9.35
C TRP A 366 -19.90 43.56 -8.45
N TYR A 367 -20.67 43.31 -7.37
CA TYR A 367 -21.09 44.36 -6.42
C TYR A 367 -20.01 44.74 -5.39
N GLY A 368 -18.85 44.14 -5.39
CA GLY A 368 -17.76 44.46 -4.45
C GLY A 368 -17.81 43.80 -3.10
N THR A 369 -18.81 43.00 -2.80
CA THR A 369 -18.89 42.22 -1.54
C THR A 369 -18.51 40.76 -1.77
N PRO A 370 -17.53 40.22 -1.01
CA PRO A 370 -17.15 38.83 -1.16
C PRO A 370 -18.24 37.91 -0.60
N TYR A 371 -18.31 36.67 -1.10
CA TYR A 371 -19.19 35.66 -0.56
C TYR A 371 -18.80 35.34 0.90
N PRO A 372 -19.74 35.31 1.86
CA PRO A 372 -19.42 35.27 3.29
C PRO A 372 -18.65 34.01 3.74
N PHE A 373 -18.92 32.87 3.13
CA PHE A 373 -18.28 31.61 3.51
C PHE A 373 -18.01 30.72 2.28
N GLY A 374 -16.73 30.44 2.04
CA GLY A 374 -16.30 29.58 0.96
C GLY A 374 -16.26 30.27 -0.41
N ILE A 375 -16.16 29.47 -1.46
CA ILE A 375 -16.11 29.93 -2.85
C ILE A 375 -17.53 30.29 -3.33
N ASP A 376 -17.64 31.40 -4.07
CA ASP A 376 -18.93 31.81 -4.62
C ASP A 376 -19.50 30.77 -5.60
N PRO A 377 -20.77 30.37 -5.47
CA PRO A 377 -21.39 29.37 -6.34
C PRO A 377 -21.43 29.73 -7.81
N VAL A 378 -21.31 31.01 -8.16
CA VAL A 378 -21.30 31.46 -9.54
C VAL A 378 -20.15 30.86 -10.37
N TRP A 379 -19.03 30.54 -9.73
CA TRP A 379 -17.91 29.87 -10.39
C TRP A 379 -18.26 28.50 -10.95
N GLN A 380 -19.33 27.86 -10.48
CA GLN A 380 -19.77 26.54 -10.99
C GLN A 380 -20.28 26.62 -12.44
N ILE A 381 -20.86 27.74 -12.83
CA ILE A 381 -21.40 27.98 -14.18
C ILE A 381 -20.45 28.78 -15.07
N ALA A 382 -19.29 29.17 -14.54
CA ALA A 382 -18.29 29.95 -15.27
C ALA A 382 -17.48 29.06 -16.23
N GLU A 383 -17.22 29.55 -17.44
CA GLU A 383 -16.33 28.88 -18.41
C GLU A 383 -14.89 28.81 -17.89
N ASN A 384 -14.42 29.84 -17.20
CA ASN A 384 -13.09 29.94 -16.62
C ASN A 384 -12.97 29.35 -15.21
N LYS A 385 -13.94 28.55 -14.76
CA LYS A 385 -13.95 27.85 -13.47
C LYS A 385 -12.65 27.10 -13.17
N ILE A 386 -12.16 26.31 -14.14
CA ILE A 386 -10.97 25.47 -13.98
C ILE A 386 -9.74 26.33 -13.75
N VAL A 387 -9.59 27.44 -14.47
CA VAL A 387 -8.44 28.34 -14.35
C VAL A 387 -8.40 28.99 -12.97
N PHE A 388 -9.54 29.44 -12.48
CA PHE A 388 -9.67 30.04 -11.14
C PHE A 388 -9.38 29.02 -10.03
N LEU A 389 -10.07 27.87 -10.06
CA LEU A 389 -9.90 26.83 -9.03
C LEU A 389 -8.48 26.27 -9.01
N ASN A 390 -7.87 26.08 -10.19
CA ASN A 390 -6.50 25.64 -10.33
C ASN A 390 -5.53 26.59 -9.62
N GLY A 391 -5.61 27.89 -9.94
CA GLY A 391 -4.78 28.91 -9.29
C GLY A 391 -5.00 29.02 -7.79
N PHE A 392 -6.23 28.92 -7.32
CA PHE A 392 -6.59 29.01 -5.91
C PHE A 392 -6.07 27.79 -5.11
N LYS A 393 -6.42 26.59 -5.54
CA LYS A 393 -6.03 25.34 -4.85
C LYS A 393 -4.51 25.13 -4.83
N MET A 394 -3.81 25.49 -5.93
CA MET A 394 -2.36 25.41 -6.01
C MET A 394 -1.68 26.31 -4.97
N LYS A 395 -2.12 27.57 -4.86
CA LYS A 395 -1.54 28.53 -3.90
C LYS A 395 -1.78 28.09 -2.45
N ILE A 396 -3.00 27.65 -2.13
CA ILE A 396 -3.32 27.14 -0.79
C ILE A 396 -2.46 25.91 -0.45
N SER A 397 -2.28 24.98 -1.39
CA SER A 397 -1.47 23.78 -1.12
C SER A 397 -0.01 24.10 -0.80
N ILE A 398 0.58 25.09 -1.48
CA ILE A 398 1.94 25.55 -1.19
C ILE A 398 2.00 26.21 0.19
N ILE A 399 1.07 27.12 0.49
CA ILE A 399 1.02 27.83 1.79
C ILE A 399 0.90 26.82 2.95
N LEU A 400 -0.04 25.88 2.85
CA LEU A 400 -0.22 24.84 3.86
C LEU A 400 1.01 23.95 4.00
N GLY A 401 1.64 23.60 2.87
CA GLY A 401 2.88 22.80 2.87
C GLY A 401 4.02 23.50 3.58
N VAL A 402 4.25 24.79 3.27
CA VAL A 402 5.31 25.59 3.90
C VAL A 402 5.05 25.74 5.40
N LEU A 403 3.81 26.06 5.80
CA LEU A 403 3.43 26.18 7.21
C LEU A 403 3.64 24.85 7.97
N HIS A 404 3.28 23.73 7.35
CA HIS A 404 3.46 22.42 7.97
C HIS A 404 4.94 22.06 8.12
N MET A 405 5.79 22.36 7.13
CA MET A 405 7.23 22.16 7.23
C MET A 405 7.87 23.05 8.30
N ILE A 406 7.49 24.33 8.40
CA ILE A 406 7.95 25.22 9.46
C ILE A 406 7.55 24.68 10.84
N PHE A 407 6.32 24.19 10.96
CA PHE A 407 5.85 23.57 12.19
C PHE A 407 6.71 22.36 12.60
N GLY A 408 7.06 21.50 11.63
CA GLY A 408 7.96 20.36 11.87
C GLY A 408 9.35 20.78 12.37
N VAL A 409 9.93 21.83 11.77
CA VAL A 409 11.22 22.39 12.24
C VAL A 409 11.07 22.97 13.65
N CYS A 410 9.97 23.63 13.97
CA CYS A 410 9.72 24.15 15.32
C CYS A 410 9.62 23.04 16.39
N ILE A 411 9.07 21.87 16.07
CA ILE A 411 9.07 20.73 16.99
C ILE A 411 10.50 20.28 17.30
N SER A 412 11.40 20.29 16.32
CA SER A 412 12.82 19.98 16.52
C SER A 412 13.48 20.92 17.54
N PHE A 413 13.10 22.21 17.57
CA PHE A 413 13.58 23.16 18.58
C PHE A 413 13.24 22.70 20.01
N TRP A 414 11.99 22.25 20.24
CA TRP A 414 11.60 21.77 21.56
C TRP A 414 12.37 20.51 21.97
N ASN A 415 12.65 19.60 21.04
CA ASN A 415 13.49 18.43 21.28
C ASN A 415 14.91 18.83 21.69
N HIS A 416 15.55 19.74 20.97
CA HIS A 416 16.91 20.21 21.30
C HIS A 416 16.97 20.93 22.65
N LYS A 417 15.94 21.70 22.97
CA LYS A 417 15.83 22.37 24.29
C LYS A 417 15.67 21.36 25.43
N TYR A 418 14.83 20.34 25.23
CA TYR A 418 14.58 19.29 26.23
C TYR A 418 15.87 18.49 26.51
N PHE A 419 16.62 18.13 25.50
CA PHE A 419 17.85 17.38 25.61
C PHE A 419 19.06 18.25 26.05
N GLN A 420 18.85 19.52 26.31
CA GLN A 420 19.88 20.48 26.71
C GLN A 420 21.10 20.52 25.77
N LYS A 421 20.84 20.47 24.45
CA LYS A 421 21.83 20.53 23.39
C LYS A 421 21.79 21.91 22.69
N PRO A 422 22.26 22.99 23.32
CA PRO A 422 22.21 24.34 22.71
C PRO A 422 23.05 24.43 21.43
N LEU A 423 24.08 23.61 21.31
CA LEU A 423 24.89 23.52 20.10
C LEU A 423 24.02 23.20 18.87
N ASN A 424 23.14 22.21 18.96
CA ASN A 424 22.28 21.82 17.86
C ASN A 424 21.26 22.90 17.51
N ILE A 425 20.83 23.72 18.46
CA ILE A 425 19.94 24.85 18.19
C ILE A 425 20.63 25.85 17.24
N VAL A 426 21.90 26.17 17.49
CA VAL A 426 22.63 27.15 16.68
C VAL A 426 23.11 26.55 15.35
N THR A 427 23.51 25.29 15.34
CA THR A 427 24.14 24.67 14.17
C THR A 427 23.13 23.94 13.23
N GLU A 428 21.98 23.54 13.74
CA GLU A 428 20.97 22.82 12.97
C GLU A 428 19.67 23.62 12.85
N PHE A 429 19.02 23.94 13.98
CA PHE A 429 17.69 24.57 13.94
C PHE A 429 17.68 25.94 13.27
N ILE A 430 18.57 26.86 13.66
CA ILE A 430 18.60 28.23 13.12
C ILE A 430 18.84 28.22 11.61
N PRO A 431 19.89 27.57 11.06
CA PRO A 431 20.13 27.61 9.63
C PRO A 431 19.04 26.85 8.84
N GLN A 432 18.44 25.79 9.40
CA GLN A 432 17.31 25.10 8.78
C GLN A 432 16.09 26.00 8.65
N LEU A 433 15.72 26.68 9.73
CA LEU A 433 14.59 27.61 9.74
C LEU A 433 14.83 28.78 8.79
N LEU A 434 16.04 29.37 8.80
CA LEU A 434 16.39 30.47 7.89
C LEU A 434 16.33 30.03 6.43
N PHE A 435 16.89 28.87 6.09
CA PHE A 435 16.85 28.32 4.75
C PHE A 435 15.41 28.17 4.25
N LEU A 436 14.55 27.55 5.07
CA LEU A 436 13.14 27.30 4.71
C LEU A 436 12.36 28.62 4.58
N CYS A 437 12.54 29.56 5.52
CA CYS A 437 11.85 30.83 5.49
C CYS A 437 12.32 31.76 4.36
N CYS A 438 13.63 31.81 4.10
CA CYS A 438 14.19 32.67 3.04
C CYS A 438 13.74 32.25 1.63
N LEU A 439 13.55 30.94 1.40
CA LEU A 439 13.11 30.44 0.09
C LEU A 439 11.59 30.27 0.04
N PHE A 440 11.07 29.32 0.75
CA PHE A 440 9.65 28.94 0.63
C PHE A 440 8.71 29.82 1.46
N GLY A 441 9.18 30.31 2.61
CA GLY A 441 8.44 31.30 3.39
C GLY A 441 8.27 32.59 2.61
N TYR A 442 9.32 33.04 1.90
CA TYR A 442 9.24 34.20 1.01
C TYR A 442 8.29 33.95 -0.18
N LEU A 443 8.31 32.75 -0.75
CA LEU A 443 7.35 32.38 -1.81
C LEU A 443 5.89 32.50 -1.32
N ALA A 444 5.59 32.01 -0.12
CA ALA A 444 4.27 32.16 0.47
C ALA A 444 3.92 33.64 0.74
N LEU A 445 4.88 34.43 1.21
CA LEU A 445 4.72 35.86 1.42
C LEU A 445 4.38 36.60 0.12
N LEU A 446 5.07 36.29 -0.98
CA LEU A 446 4.76 36.85 -2.30
C LEU A 446 3.33 36.55 -2.75
N MET A 447 2.81 35.36 -2.45
CA MET A 447 1.42 35.01 -2.75
C MET A 447 0.45 35.92 -1.99
N PHE A 448 0.67 36.12 -0.68
CA PHE A 448 -0.17 37.03 0.11
C PHE A 448 -0.07 38.50 -0.36
N MET A 449 1.14 38.97 -0.66
CA MET A 449 1.35 40.33 -1.19
C MET A 449 0.65 40.51 -2.54
N LYS A 450 0.71 39.52 -3.41
CA LYS A 450 -0.01 39.55 -4.66
C LYS A 450 -1.53 39.66 -4.45
N TRP A 451 -2.09 38.91 -3.50
CA TRP A 451 -3.54 38.98 -3.21
C TRP A 451 -3.98 40.29 -2.58
N THR A 452 -3.11 40.98 -1.85
CA THR A 452 -3.44 42.26 -1.21
C THR A 452 -3.20 43.46 -2.08
N LYS A 453 -2.24 43.44 -3.03
CA LYS A 453 -1.85 44.59 -3.86
C LYS A 453 -2.65 44.68 -5.15
N TYR A 454 -2.96 43.55 -5.80
CA TYR A 454 -3.62 43.56 -7.11
C TYR A 454 -5.11 43.34 -6.97
N TYR A 455 -5.91 44.24 -7.57
CA TYR A 455 -7.37 44.22 -7.54
C TYR A 455 -7.92 44.21 -8.96
N ALA A 456 -8.95 43.40 -9.17
CA ALA A 456 -9.60 43.31 -10.48
C ALA A 456 -10.43 44.52 -10.85
N ASN A 457 -10.88 45.32 -9.88
CA ASN A 457 -11.88 46.38 -10.05
C ASN A 457 -11.31 47.79 -10.34
N LYS A 458 -9.98 47.96 -10.45
CA LYS A 458 -9.34 49.27 -10.69
C LYS A 458 -8.87 49.41 -12.15
N ILE A 459 -9.77 49.72 -13.08
CA ILE A 459 -9.44 49.69 -14.50
C ILE A 459 -9.04 51.08 -15.05
N GLU A 460 -9.51 52.20 -14.47
CA GLU A 460 -9.33 53.50 -15.09
C GLU A 460 -8.25 54.37 -14.46
N ASP A 461 -8.04 54.33 -13.15
CA ASP A 461 -7.10 55.26 -12.48
C ASP A 461 -5.72 54.62 -12.12
N GLU A 462 -5.61 53.32 -12.03
CA GLU A 462 -4.35 52.62 -11.67
C GLU A 462 -4.18 51.33 -12.50
N PHE A 463 -3.93 51.49 -13.80
CA PHE A 463 -3.68 50.33 -14.70
C PHE A 463 -2.53 49.42 -14.20
N ALA A 464 -1.53 50.01 -13.55
CA ALA A 464 -0.40 49.24 -12.97
C ALA A 464 -0.79 48.24 -11.87
N LEU A 465 -1.95 48.41 -11.23
CA LEU A 465 -2.46 47.50 -10.17
C LEU A 465 -3.53 46.52 -10.66
N SER A 466 -3.76 46.49 -11.99
CA SER A 466 -4.72 45.55 -12.59
C SER A 466 -4.22 44.11 -12.59
N GLU A 467 -5.14 43.16 -12.72
CA GLU A 467 -4.83 41.73 -12.79
C GLU A 467 -3.88 41.38 -13.95
N ARG A 468 -3.96 42.10 -15.08
CA ARG A 468 -3.10 41.91 -16.26
C ARG A 468 -1.64 42.24 -15.99
N CYS A 469 -1.39 43.24 -15.12
CA CYS A 469 -0.05 43.64 -14.72
C CYS A 469 0.54 42.80 -13.56
N ALA A 470 -0.24 41.90 -12.98
CA ALA A 470 0.22 41.09 -11.85
C ALA A 470 1.31 40.11 -12.25
N PRO A 471 2.55 40.19 -11.71
CA PRO A 471 3.64 39.32 -12.12
C PRO A 471 3.36 37.87 -11.75
N SER A 472 3.86 36.94 -12.57
CA SER A 472 3.80 35.52 -12.27
C SER A 472 4.77 35.19 -11.12
N ILE A 473 4.25 34.71 -9.99
CA ILE A 473 5.05 34.36 -8.79
C ILE A 473 6.09 33.31 -9.12
N LEU A 474 5.75 32.33 -9.96
CA LEU A 474 6.68 31.26 -10.34
C LEU A 474 7.86 31.82 -11.14
N ILE A 475 7.61 32.70 -12.11
CA ILE A 475 8.67 33.33 -12.90
C ILE A 475 9.53 34.23 -12.02
N THR A 476 8.92 34.98 -11.12
CA THR A 476 9.63 35.83 -10.14
C THR A 476 10.53 34.98 -9.24
N PHE A 477 10.05 33.86 -8.76
CA PHE A 477 10.82 32.94 -7.95
C PHE A 477 12.00 32.30 -8.70
N ILE A 478 11.79 31.90 -9.97
CA ILE A 478 12.88 31.38 -10.81
C ILE A 478 13.91 32.47 -11.10
N ASN A 479 13.48 33.70 -11.40
CA ASN A 479 14.37 34.82 -11.65
C ASN A 479 15.20 35.21 -10.42
N MET A 480 14.63 35.05 -9.21
CA MET A 480 15.32 35.23 -7.95
C MET A 480 16.56 34.32 -7.85
N PHE A 481 16.43 33.01 -8.17
CA PHE A 481 17.57 32.07 -8.18
C PHE A 481 18.59 32.38 -9.27
N LEU A 482 18.13 32.88 -10.43
CA LEU A 482 19.01 33.19 -11.56
C LEU A 482 19.62 34.59 -11.45
N PHE A 483 19.31 35.37 -10.42
CA PHE A 483 19.69 36.79 -10.26
C PHE A 483 19.30 37.66 -11.46
N ARG A 484 18.23 37.28 -12.17
CA ARG A 484 17.71 38.03 -13.32
C ARG A 484 16.66 39.04 -12.88
N GLY A 485 16.67 40.22 -13.52
CA GLY A 485 15.59 41.17 -13.34
C GLY A 485 14.29 40.72 -14.03
N ASN A 486 13.15 40.99 -13.39
CA ASN A 486 11.85 40.75 -14.00
C ASN A 486 11.65 41.70 -15.18
N LYS A 487 11.06 41.19 -16.26
CA LYS A 487 10.66 42.04 -17.42
C LYS A 487 9.24 42.51 -17.19
N ALA A 488 9.03 43.81 -17.26
CA ALA A 488 7.69 44.39 -17.21
C ALA A 488 7.12 44.47 -18.63
N GLU A 489 5.81 44.30 -18.78
CA GLU A 489 5.07 44.67 -19.96
C GLU A 489 4.88 46.19 -19.99
N ALA A 490 4.66 46.75 -21.16
CA ALA A 490 4.51 48.21 -21.31
C ALA A 490 3.35 48.75 -20.43
N GLY A 491 3.68 49.63 -19.48
CA GLY A 491 2.74 50.20 -18.53
C GLY A 491 2.53 49.45 -17.22
N CYS A 492 3.23 48.31 -16.99
CA CYS A 492 3.16 47.54 -15.76
C CYS A 492 4.42 47.70 -14.92
N GLU A 493 4.30 47.55 -13.58
CA GLU A 493 5.46 47.47 -12.67
C GLU A 493 6.13 46.11 -12.77
N ALA A 494 7.47 46.10 -12.88
CA ALA A 494 8.24 44.85 -12.94
C ALA A 494 8.26 44.06 -11.61
N TYR A 495 8.04 44.77 -10.50
CA TYR A 495 8.19 44.27 -9.15
C TYR A 495 6.94 44.53 -8.31
N ILE A 496 6.62 43.65 -7.38
CA ILE A 496 5.46 43.78 -6.51
C ILE A 496 5.65 44.95 -5.53
N TYR A 497 6.89 45.18 -5.07
CA TYR A 497 7.22 46.29 -4.14
C TYR A 497 8.58 46.90 -4.46
N GLY A 498 8.81 48.12 -3.99
CA GLY A 498 10.10 48.81 -4.18
C GLY A 498 11.22 48.08 -3.43
N GLY A 499 12.37 47.84 -4.10
CA GLY A 499 13.50 47.13 -3.48
C GLY A 499 13.39 45.62 -3.49
N GLU A 500 12.43 45.05 -4.21
CA GLU A 500 12.22 43.59 -4.28
C GLU A 500 13.48 42.84 -4.73
N ARG A 501 14.19 43.36 -5.73
CA ARG A 501 15.40 42.72 -6.27
C ARG A 501 16.52 42.59 -5.24
N GLU A 502 16.74 43.68 -4.48
CA GLU A 502 17.79 43.70 -3.44
C GLU A 502 17.46 42.70 -2.33
N ILE A 503 16.21 42.68 -1.86
CA ILE A 503 15.75 41.75 -0.83
C ILE A 503 15.85 40.31 -1.31
N GLN A 504 15.42 40.03 -2.54
CA GLN A 504 15.53 38.69 -3.12
C GLN A 504 16.98 38.22 -3.20
N SER A 505 17.89 39.09 -3.62
CA SER A 505 19.31 38.77 -3.70
C SER A 505 19.90 38.47 -2.32
N ILE A 506 19.54 39.25 -1.31
CA ILE A 506 19.98 39.01 0.09
C ILE A 506 19.43 37.67 0.60
N LEU A 507 18.15 37.36 0.37
CA LEU A 507 17.53 36.12 0.82
C LEU A 507 18.20 34.89 0.21
N VAL A 508 18.52 34.94 -1.09
CA VAL A 508 19.23 33.85 -1.76
C VAL A 508 20.63 33.68 -1.22
N ILE A 509 21.38 34.76 -1.00
CA ILE A 509 22.72 34.71 -0.42
C ILE A 509 22.68 34.12 0.99
N VAL A 510 21.73 34.55 1.82
CA VAL A 510 21.54 33.98 3.18
C VAL A 510 21.23 32.49 3.10
N ALA A 511 20.32 32.05 2.21
CA ALA A 511 20.00 30.65 2.02
C ALA A 511 21.23 29.83 1.56
N LEU A 512 22.04 30.38 0.66
CA LEU A 512 23.28 29.73 0.22
C LEU A 512 24.33 29.63 1.34
N ILE A 513 24.42 30.63 2.25
CA ILE A 513 25.29 30.57 3.40
C ILE A 513 24.80 29.58 4.46
N CYS A 514 23.49 29.37 4.58
CA CYS A 514 22.95 28.40 5.54
C CYS A 514 23.41 26.96 5.24
N VAL A 515 23.61 26.58 3.99
CA VAL A 515 24.05 25.22 3.62
C VAL A 515 25.44 24.89 4.16
N PRO A 516 26.51 25.67 3.89
CA PRO A 516 27.81 25.43 4.50
C PRO A 516 27.80 25.63 6.03
N TRP A 517 26.93 26.50 6.55
CA TRP A 517 26.76 26.64 8.01
C TRP A 517 26.28 25.32 8.63
N MET A 518 25.24 24.71 8.11
CA MET A 518 24.75 23.39 8.56
C MET A 518 25.81 22.30 8.42
N LEU A 519 26.63 22.34 7.35
CA LEU A 519 27.62 21.31 7.06
C LEU A 519 28.85 21.40 8.00
N PHE A 520 29.43 22.59 8.19
CA PHE A 520 30.74 22.75 8.83
C PHE A 520 30.67 23.19 10.30
N ALA A 521 29.63 23.93 10.70
CA ALA A 521 29.62 24.53 12.04
C ALA A 521 29.62 23.48 13.15
N LYS A 522 28.82 22.43 13.05
CA LYS A 522 28.75 21.39 14.09
C LYS A 522 30.04 20.56 14.21
N PRO A 523 30.63 20.01 13.13
CA PRO A 523 31.91 19.30 13.22
C PRO A 523 33.05 20.14 13.79
N LEU A 524 33.12 21.42 13.37
CA LEU A 524 34.16 22.31 13.85
C LEU A 524 34.01 22.66 15.36
N MET A 525 32.79 22.91 15.82
CA MET A 525 32.50 23.17 17.23
C MET A 525 32.73 21.93 18.09
N LEU A 526 32.37 20.74 17.63
CA LEU A 526 32.65 19.48 18.32
C LEU A 526 34.16 19.21 18.42
N LYS A 527 34.92 19.46 17.34
CA LYS A 527 36.39 19.37 17.36
C LYS A 527 37.01 20.34 18.37
N LYS A 528 36.52 21.58 18.39
CA LYS A 528 37.00 22.61 19.36
C LYS A 528 36.70 22.18 20.79
N ALA A 529 35.49 21.67 21.05
CA ALA A 529 35.08 21.18 22.37
C ALA A 529 35.92 19.96 22.81
N HIS A 530 36.20 19.03 21.91
CA HIS A 530 37.07 17.88 22.19
C HIS A 530 38.48 18.31 22.49
N ASN A 531 39.07 19.19 21.68
CA ASN A 531 40.42 19.72 21.93
C ASN A 531 40.53 20.48 23.27
N GLN A 532 39.48 21.23 23.66
CA GLN A 532 39.44 21.91 24.97
C GLN A 532 39.39 20.91 26.14
N LYS A 533 38.57 19.84 26.00
CA LYS A 533 38.51 18.79 27.03
C LYS A 533 39.83 18.04 27.15
N THR A 534 40.48 17.73 26.05
CA THR A 534 41.80 17.07 26.04
C THR A 534 42.88 17.97 26.65
N ALA A 535 42.87 19.26 26.34
CA ALA A 535 43.79 20.23 26.94
C ALA A 535 43.56 20.42 28.46
N ALA A 536 42.29 20.48 28.89
CA ALA A 536 41.93 20.55 30.30
C ALA A 536 42.30 19.27 31.07
N GLY A 537 42.08 18.09 30.44
CA GLY A 537 42.52 16.80 30.98
C GLY A 537 44.05 16.69 31.12
N ALA A 538 44.78 17.17 30.12
CA ALA A 538 46.24 17.22 30.17
C ALA A 538 46.76 18.17 31.28
N GLN A 539 46.10 19.31 31.51
CA GLN A 539 46.47 20.23 32.62
C GLN A 539 46.18 19.65 33.99
N LEU A 540 45.11 18.84 34.15
CA LEU A 540 44.82 18.11 35.38
C LEU A 540 45.87 17.03 35.69
N HIS A 541 46.38 16.36 34.66
CA HIS A 541 47.47 15.38 34.81
C HIS A 541 48.81 16.01 35.14
N VAL A 542 49.09 17.26 34.74
CA VAL A 542 50.33 17.96 35.03
C VAL A 542 50.30 18.54 36.44
N ASN A 543 49.15 18.92 37.02
CA ASN A 543 49.02 19.47 38.37
C ASN A 543 48.71 18.43 39.47
N GLY A 544 48.45 17.19 39.13
CA GLY A 544 48.21 16.09 40.08
C GLY A 544 49.55 15.36 40.37
N GLY A 545 50.22 15.73 41.41
CA GLY A 545 51.43 15.04 41.89
C GLY A 545 51.14 13.53 42.10
N VAL A 546 52.16 12.73 41.83
CA VAL A 546 52.22 11.28 41.94
C VAL A 546 51.62 10.80 43.26
N GLY A 547 50.42 10.29 43.26
CA GLY A 547 49.84 9.44 44.28
C GLY A 547 49.88 8.02 43.77
N ALA A 548 50.78 7.21 44.33
CA ALA A 548 50.82 5.77 44.10
C ALA A 548 49.57 5.14 44.69
N ASP A 549 48.58 4.92 43.90
CA ASP A 549 47.61 3.84 44.13
C ASP A 549 46.95 3.46 42.82
N GLY A 550 47.08 2.17 42.47
CA GLY A 550 46.65 1.59 41.23
C GLY A 550 45.11 1.47 41.16
N THR A 551 44.45 2.53 40.73
CA THR A 551 43.04 2.48 40.34
C THR A 551 42.93 2.74 38.86
N THR A 552 42.50 1.71 38.18
CA THR A 552 42.01 1.56 36.81
C THR A 552 41.70 2.87 36.07
N VAL A 553 42.46 3.05 35.00
CA VAL A 553 42.19 3.96 33.90
C VAL A 553 40.72 3.77 33.44
N PRO A 554 39.90 4.81 33.37
CA PRO A 554 38.57 4.67 32.74
C PRO A 554 38.81 4.28 31.28
N HIS A 555 38.18 3.23 30.86
CA HIS A 555 38.14 2.71 29.47
C HIS A 555 37.99 3.87 28.50
N GLY A 556 38.86 3.87 27.49
CA GLY A 556 39.09 4.91 26.53
C GLY A 556 37.80 5.49 25.95
N GLU A 557 37.73 6.83 26.00
CA GLU A 557 36.91 7.58 25.06
C GLU A 557 37.37 7.15 23.66
N GLU A 558 36.45 6.65 22.84
CA GLU A 558 36.70 6.32 21.44
C GLU A 558 37.38 7.53 20.78
N PRO A 559 38.41 7.34 19.94
CA PRO A 559 39.07 8.42 19.27
C PRO A 559 38.07 9.23 18.44
N PHE A 560 37.97 10.53 18.68
CA PHE A 560 37.11 11.44 17.95
C PHE A 560 37.49 11.41 16.45
N ASP A 561 36.67 10.74 15.61
CA ASP A 561 36.88 10.75 14.18
C ASP A 561 36.10 11.89 13.53
N LEU A 562 36.84 12.95 13.16
CA LEU A 562 36.29 14.11 12.46
C LEU A 562 35.63 13.72 11.11
N THR A 563 36.18 12.70 10.44
CA THR A 563 35.72 12.26 9.13
C THR A 563 34.34 11.67 9.22
N GLU A 564 34.11 10.81 10.22
CA GLU A 564 32.79 10.20 10.47
C GLU A 564 31.71 11.25 10.78
N VAL A 565 32.05 12.19 11.70
CA VAL A 565 31.13 13.27 12.06
C VAL A 565 30.81 14.17 10.86
N LEU A 566 31.80 14.45 9.99
CA LEU A 566 31.61 15.26 8.80
C LEU A 566 30.72 14.54 7.76
N ILE A 567 30.93 13.25 7.59
CA ILE A 567 30.09 12.42 6.66
C ILE A 567 28.64 12.40 7.15
N LEU A 568 28.40 12.10 8.43
CA LEU A 568 27.06 12.10 9.01
C LEU A 568 26.38 13.46 8.86
N GLN A 569 27.09 14.54 9.16
CA GLN A 569 26.56 15.90 9.03
C GLN A 569 26.32 16.27 7.56
N GLY A 570 27.15 15.78 6.65
CA GLY A 570 26.95 15.90 5.20
C GLY A 570 25.66 15.25 4.74
N ILE A 571 25.39 14.03 5.18
CA ILE A 571 24.16 13.30 4.88
C ILE A 571 22.94 14.09 5.38
N HIS A 572 22.95 14.54 6.65
CA HIS A 572 21.85 15.33 7.21
C HIS A 572 21.62 16.65 6.48
N THR A 573 22.68 17.33 6.07
CA THR A 573 22.58 18.61 5.34
C THR A 573 21.99 18.42 3.95
N ILE A 574 22.45 17.40 3.21
CA ILE A 574 21.94 17.06 1.89
C ILE A 574 20.48 16.61 1.97
N GLU A 575 20.17 15.74 2.93
CA GLU A 575 18.82 15.26 3.17
C GLU A 575 17.85 16.40 3.46
N TYR A 576 18.24 17.34 4.33
CA TYR A 576 17.42 18.50 4.65
C TYR A 576 17.24 19.44 3.45
N ALA A 577 18.32 19.83 2.78
CA ALA A 577 18.26 20.78 1.66
C ALA A 577 17.48 20.24 0.47
N LEU A 578 17.78 19.01 0.03
CA LEU A 578 17.03 18.37 -1.04
C LEU A 578 15.62 17.96 -0.59
N GLY A 579 15.47 17.52 0.66
CA GLY A 579 14.18 17.17 1.24
C GLY A 579 13.22 18.34 1.27
N SER A 580 13.66 19.54 1.66
CA SER A 580 12.80 20.74 1.70
C SER A 580 12.23 21.10 0.32
N VAL A 581 13.05 21.01 -0.74
CA VAL A 581 12.62 21.23 -2.14
C VAL A 581 11.65 20.13 -2.57
N SER A 582 12.01 18.87 -2.33
CA SER A 582 11.19 17.71 -2.71
C SER A 582 9.85 17.69 -1.98
N HIS A 583 9.83 18.02 -0.69
CA HIS A 583 8.59 18.08 0.09
C HIS A 583 7.68 19.21 -0.38
N THR A 584 8.22 20.40 -0.69
CA THR A 584 7.43 21.50 -1.23
C THR A 584 6.76 21.10 -2.55
N ALA A 585 7.51 20.45 -3.44
CA ALA A 585 6.96 19.90 -4.67
C ALA A 585 5.90 18.81 -4.41
N SER A 586 6.10 17.96 -3.39
CA SER A 586 5.15 16.91 -3.01
C SER A 586 3.83 17.47 -2.48
N TYR A 587 3.83 18.63 -1.82
CA TYR A 587 2.59 19.28 -1.37
C TYR A 587 1.69 19.77 -2.51
N LEU A 588 2.23 19.97 -3.72
CA LEU A 588 1.43 20.23 -4.90
C LEU A 588 0.48 19.07 -5.25
N ARG A 589 0.74 17.87 -4.69
CA ARG A 589 -0.18 16.73 -4.81
C ARG A 589 -1.56 17.03 -4.22
N LEU A 590 -1.64 17.84 -3.16
CA LEU A 590 -2.92 18.25 -2.56
C LEU A 590 -3.78 18.98 -3.59
N TRP A 591 -3.18 19.92 -4.32
CA TRP A 591 -3.85 20.61 -5.42
C TRP A 591 -4.24 19.65 -6.54
N ALA A 592 -3.28 18.87 -7.06
CA ALA A 592 -3.51 17.99 -8.21
C ALA A 592 -4.63 16.96 -7.95
N LEU A 593 -4.61 16.32 -6.79
CA LEU A 593 -5.63 15.33 -6.42
C LEU A 593 -6.97 15.97 -6.09
N SER A 594 -7.00 17.17 -5.48
CA SER A 594 -8.25 17.89 -5.24
C SER A 594 -8.92 18.33 -6.54
N LEU A 595 -8.13 18.77 -7.53
CA LEU A 595 -8.64 19.12 -8.84
C LEU A 595 -9.15 17.87 -9.59
N ALA A 596 -8.36 16.79 -9.58
CA ALA A 596 -8.75 15.52 -10.20
C ALA A 596 -10.03 14.97 -9.59
N HIS A 597 -10.18 14.99 -8.25
CA HIS A 597 -11.41 14.57 -7.57
C HIS A 597 -12.63 15.38 -8.02
N ALA A 598 -12.52 16.72 -8.06
CA ALA A 598 -13.60 17.59 -8.50
C ALA A 598 -14.00 17.31 -9.96
N GLN A 599 -13.03 17.15 -10.86
CA GLN A 599 -13.28 16.85 -12.27
C GLN A 599 -13.89 15.46 -12.48
N LEU A 600 -13.38 14.44 -11.80
CA LEU A 600 -13.96 13.10 -11.89
C LEU A 600 -15.38 13.05 -11.35
N SER A 601 -15.67 13.75 -10.27
CA SER A 601 -17.02 13.87 -9.71
C SER A 601 -17.96 14.55 -10.68
N GLU A 602 -17.50 15.59 -11.38
CA GLU A 602 -18.27 16.31 -12.40
C GLU A 602 -18.58 15.44 -13.62
N VAL A 603 -17.59 14.67 -14.08
CA VAL A 603 -17.77 13.71 -15.18
C VAL A 603 -18.78 12.63 -14.77
N LEU A 604 -18.65 12.07 -13.57
CA LEU A 604 -19.58 11.07 -13.05
C LEU A 604 -21.02 11.59 -13.00
N TRP A 605 -21.19 12.82 -12.50
CA TRP A 605 -22.49 13.48 -12.46
C TRP A 605 -23.07 13.68 -13.86
N ASN A 606 -22.31 14.22 -14.79
CA ASN A 606 -22.77 14.58 -16.12
C ASN A 606 -23.00 13.37 -17.03
N MET A 607 -22.19 12.32 -16.90
CA MET A 607 -22.26 11.14 -17.79
C MET A 607 -23.13 10.02 -17.23
N VAL A 608 -23.00 9.70 -15.93
CA VAL A 608 -23.67 8.52 -15.34
C VAL A 608 -24.98 8.90 -14.67
N MET A 609 -24.95 9.85 -13.72
CA MET A 609 -26.14 10.23 -12.96
C MET A 609 -27.22 10.87 -13.85
N ARG A 610 -26.82 11.65 -14.83
CA ARG A 610 -27.77 12.27 -15.77
C ARG A 610 -28.57 11.23 -16.57
N ILE A 611 -27.91 10.14 -17.01
CA ILE A 611 -28.60 9.06 -17.73
C ILE A 611 -29.67 8.43 -16.82
N GLY A 612 -29.30 8.13 -15.56
CA GLY A 612 -30.23 7.57 -14.59
C GLY A 612 -31.41 8.49 -14.27
N LEU A 613 -31.15 9.81 -14.15
CA LEU A 613 -32.19 10.80 -13.83
C LEU A 613 -33.06 11.19 -15.04
N SER A 614 -32.59 10.96 -16.28
CA SER A 614 -33.35 11.25 -17.51
C SER A 614 -34.24 10.09 -17.96
N LEU A 615 -34.13 8.91 -17.37
CA LEU A 615 -35.01 7.76 -17.64
C LEU A 615 -36.30 7.94 -16.83
N ASP A 616 -37.41 8.24 -17.52
CA ASP A 616 -38.77 8.37 -16.94
C ASP A 616 -39.38 7.03 -16.46
N THR A 617 -38.60 5.95 -16.48
CA THR A 617 -39.06 4.63 -16.06
C THR A 617 -38.47 4.29 -14.68
N TRP A 618 -39.32 4.41 -13.69
CA TRP A 618 -39.18 3.77 -12.38
C TRP A 618 -40.02 2.54 -12.32
#